data_930632e21c21fe29da97c6974350256b
#
_entry.id   930632e21c21fe29da97c6974350256b
#
_cell.length_a   1.000
_cell.length_b   1.000
_cell.length_c   1.000
_cell.angle_alpha   90.00
_cell.angle_beta   90.00
_cell.angle_gamma   90.00
#
_symmetry.space_group_name_H-M   'P 1'
#
loop_
_entity.id
_entity.type
_entity.pdbx_description
1 polymer ?
#
loop_
_entity_poly.entity_id
_entity_poly.type
_entity_poly.pdbx_seq_one_letter_code
_entity_poly.pdbx_strand_id
1 'polypeptide(L)'
;MPEKLRMAQIGTKHGHAQGVMQVMNEHPEVELVGVFEPDEIRRKQVEGSASWNQTNFLDSAEEILEDPSIVAVSSEGSNQESLEQTEQIVKAGKHVFYDKPAGNDYQRFERVVELARSQGTLLQMGYMFRKHDGFERIANWAKSGFLGHIFQVRAHMSTWLPEKNPEGQLIGREGLAHYQGGVMFDLGGHMLDQVVWILGRPNKVTRFFQNSASETREMMDNTLGVFEYTGAIATVDIAAMETKPMARRFEVYGTKGSAIMEPFEPADTIRLTLEQDHGDYTAGVNIVKIEDRARYVDTFAELVRNIRGESEPLRSLDHELLVQETLMRATGSLGG
;
A
#
# COMPACT_ATOMS: atom_id res chain seq x y z
N MET A 1 -11.36 0.60 -31.06
CA MET A 1 -10.95 0.57 -29.67
C MET A 1 -10.02 1.76 -29.46
N PRO A 2 -10.03 2.44 -28.35
CA PRO A 2 -9.04 3.48 -28.08
C PRO A 2 -7.62 2.89 -28.16
N GLU A 3 -6.65 3.73 -28.50
CA GLU A 3 -5.26 3.34 -28.50
C GLU A 3 -4.82 2.91 -27.11
N LYS A 4 -4.04 1.84 -27.02
CA LYS A 4 -3.54 1.34 -25.74
C LYS A 4 -2.54 2.34 -25.12
N LEU A 5 -2.62 2.51 -23.81
CA LEU A 5 -1.61 3.27 -23.07
C LEU A 5 -0.33 2.44 -23.00
N ARG A 6 0.77 2.99 -23.50
CA ARG A 6 2.09 2.36 -23.41
C ARG A 6 2.67 2.63 -22.03
N MET A 7 2.97 1.58 -21.31
CA MET A 7 3.47 1.60 -19.93
C MET A 7 4.71 0.72 -19.81
N ALA A 8 5.52 0.98 -18.80
CA ALA A 8 6.70 0.18 -18.48
C ALA A 8 6.84 -0.02 -16.97
N GLN A 9 7.81 -0.85 -16.56
CA GLN A 9 8.15 -1.03 -15.17
C GLN A 9 9.65 -0.83 -14.95
N ILE A 10 10.02 -0.18 -13.84
CA ILE A 10 11.39 -0.07 -13.36
C ILE A 10 11.49 -0.79 -12.01
N GLY A 11 12.40 -1.76 -11.94
CA GLY A 11 12.66 -2.60 -10.78
C GLY A 11 11.84 -3.89 -10.74
N THR A 12 12.40 -4.89 -10.06
CA THR A 12 11.78 -6.21 -9.83
C THR A 12 12.00 -6.73 -8.41
N LYS A 13 12.60 -5.89 -7.54
CA LYS A 13 12.98 -6.30 -6.17
C LYS A 13 11.83 -6.20 -5.19
N HIS A 14 10.83 -5.38 -5.46
CA HIS A 14 9.65 -5.29 -4.59
C HIS A 14 8.88 -6.62 -4.61
N GLY A 15 8.33 -7.02 -3.46
CA GLY A 15 7.59 -8.29 -3.35
C GLY A 15 6.35 -8.38 -4.23
N HIS A 16 5.84 -7.25 -4.72
CA HIS A 16 4.66 -7.18 -5.59
C HIS A 16 5.00 -7.01 -7.08
N ALA A 17 6.25 -6.74 -7.43
CA ALA A 17 6.68 -6.37 -8.77
C ALA A 17 6.17 -7.30 -9.89
N GLN A 18 6.17 -8.61 -9.63
CA GLN A 18 5.65 -9.58 -10.59
C GLN A 18 4.14 -9.45 -10.78
N GLY A 19 3.39 -9.31 -9.68
CA GLY A 19 1.94 -9.18 -9.73
C GLY A 19 1.51 -7.89 -10.44
N VAL A 20 2.21 -6.79 -10.20
CA VAL A 20 1.95 -5.50 -10.87
C VAL A 20 2.26 -5.61 -12.37
N MET A 21 3.40 -6.19 -12.75
CA MET A 21 3.75 -6.45 -14.15
C MET A 21 2.68 -7.30 -14.85
N GLN A 22 2.20 -8.35 -14.21
CA GLN A 22 1.14 -9.19 -14.73
C GLN A 22 -0.16 -8.43 -14.98
N VAL A 23 -0.60 -7.62 -14.01
CA VAL A 23 -1.80 -6.79 -14.14
C VAL A 23 -1.68 -5.80 -15.31
N MET A 24 -0.51 -5.17 -15.50
CA MET A 24 -0.26 -4.31 -16.67
C MET A 24 -0.38 -5.10 -17.98
N ASN A 25 0.25 -6.27 -18.05
CA ASN A 25 0.27 -7.09 -19.26
C ASN A 25 -1.10 -7.65 -19.62
N GLU A 26 -1.94 -7.94 -18.63
CA GLU A 26 -3.29 -8.49 -18.81
C GLU A 26 -4.36 -7.40 -19.04
N HIS A 27 -4.05 -6.14 -18.72
CA HIS A 27 -5.04 -5.05 -18.84
C HIS A 27 -5.34 -4.76 -20.32
N PRO A 28 -6.63 -4.79 -20.76
CA PRO A 28 -7.00 -4.70 -22.17
C PRO A 28 -6.61 -3.37 -22.84
N GLU A 29 -6.48 -2.29 -22.08
CA GLU A 29 -6.17 -0.95 -22.55
C GLU A 29 -4.70 -0.55 -22.33
N VAL A 30 -3.84 -1.48 -21.90
CA VAL A 30 -2.41 -1.24 -21.65
C VAL A 30 -1.58 -2.06 -22.62
N GLU A 31 -0.49 -1.48 -23.11
CA GLU A 31 0.61 -2.14 -23.75
C GLU A 31 1.82 -2.07 -22.81
N LEU A 32 2.21 -3.19 -22.21
CA LEU A 32 3.45 -3.26 -21.46
C LEU A 32 4.64 -3.30 -22.43
N VAL A 33 5.39 -2.20 -22.52
CA VAL A 33 6.55 -2.06 -23.41
C VAL A 33 7.70 -2.93 -22.95
N GLY A 34 7.94 -2.94 -21.64
CA GLY A 34 9.01 -3.76 -21.06
C GLY A 34 9.28 -3.42 -19.59
N VAL A 35 10.26 -4.13 -19.05
CA VAL A 35 10.72 -3.99 -17.67
C VAL A 35 12.22 -3.70 -17.67
N PHE A 36 12.67 -2.72 -16.92
CA PHE A 36 14.07 -2.46 -16.65
C PHE A 36 14.43 -2.83 -15.21
N GLU A 37 15.43 -3.67 -15.02
CA GLU A 37 16.01 -4.00 -13.71
C GLU A 37 17.45 -3.49 -13.66
N PRO A 38 17.73 -2.47 -12.79
CA PRO A 38 19.06 -1.86 -12.73
C PRO A 38 20.14 -2.76 -12.11
N ASP A 39 19.74 -3.73 -11.28
CA ASP A 39 20.67 -4.69 -10.68
C ASP A 39 20.90 -5.88 -11.62
N GLU A 40 22.09 -5.96 -12.22
CA GLU A 40 22.43 -7.02 -13.18
C GLU A 40 22.32 -8.45 -12.60
N ILE A 41 22.59 -8.62 -11.29
CA ILE A 41 22.48 -9.94 -10.65
C ILE A 41 21.00 -10.30 -10.56
N ARG A 42 20.18 -9.36 -10.10
CA ARG A 42 18.72 -9.54 -10.01
C ARG A 42 18.12 -9.75 -11.39
N ARG A 43 18.52 -8.96 -12.40
CA ARG A 43 18.08 -9.11 -13.78
C ARG A 43 18.28 -10.53 -14.29
N LYS A 44 19.48 -11.09 -14.15
CA LYS A 44 19.78 -12.46 -14.56
C LYS A 44 18.94 -13.51 -13.83
N GLN A 45 18.63 -13.29 -12.56
CA GLN A 45 17.76 -14.17 -11.78
C GLN A 45 16.32 -14.17 -12.29
N VAL A 46 15.75 -12.98 -12.55
CA VAL A 46 14.35 -12.87 -12.98
C VAL A 46 14.16 -13.30 -14.44
N GLU A 47 15.04 -12.92 -15.36
CA GLU A 47 15.01 -13.36 -16.76
C GLU A 47 15.02 -14.89 -16.89
N GLY A 48 15.72 -15.60 -16.00
CA GLY A 48 15.77 -17.07 -15.97
C GLY A 48 14.57 -17.75 -15.31
N SER A 49 13.65 -16.98 -14.73
CA SER A 49 12.54 -17.55 -13.97
C SER A 49 11.27 -17.71 -14.81
N ALA A 50 10.46 -18.72 -14.50
CA ALA A 50 9.22 -19.00 -15.22
C ALA A 50 8.22 -17.83 -15.15
N SER A 51 8.24 -17.06 -14.07
CA SER A 51 7.32 -15.96 -13.83
C SER A 51 7.56 -14.72 -14.71
N TRP A 52 8.76 -14.61 -15.29
CA TRP A 52 9.19 -13.47 -16.10
C TRP A 52 9.61 -13.88 -17.52
N ASN A 53 9.41 -15.14 -17.91
CA ASN A 53 9.92 -15.71 -19.16
C ASN A 53 9.34 -15.09 -20.45
N GLN A 54 8.23 -14.37 -20.35
CA GLN A 54 7.59 -13.66 -21.47
C GLN A 54 7.76 -12.14 -21.39
N THR A 55 8.56 -11.66 -20.45
CA THR A 55 8.79 -10.24 -20.22
C THR A 55 9.86 -9.72 -21.15
N ASN A 56 9.59 -8.61 -21.84
CA ASN A 56 10.60 -7.87 -22.58
C ASN A 56 11.46 -7.08 -21.57
N PHE A 57 12.70 -7.47 -21.38
CA PHE A 57 13.64 -6.72 -20.54
C PHE A 57 14.39 -5.69 -21.37
N LEU A 58 14.31 -4.43 -20.94
CA LEU A 58 15.01 -3.29 -21.55
C LEU A 58 16.43 -3.18 -20.99
N ASP A 59 17.31 -2.55 -21.76
CA ASP A 59 18.73 -2.48 -21.43
C ASP A 59 19.08 -1.26 -20.58
N SER A 60 18.22 -0.22 -20.58
CA SER A 60 18.45 0.97 -19.76
C SER A 60 17.16 1.65 -19.34
N ALA A 61 17.25 2.48 -18.28
CA ALA A 61 16.13 3.33 -17.85
C ALA A 61 15.78 4.39 -18.89
N GLU A 62 16.74 4.85 -19.68
CA GLU A 62 16.57 5.87 -20.71
C GLU A 62 15.58 5.41 -21.79
N GLU A 63 15.58 4.11 -22.16
CA GLU A 63 14.60 3.55 -23.09
C GLU A 63 13.15 3.74 -22.61
N ILE A 64 12.94 3.87 -21.30
CA ILE A 64 11.64 4.14 -20.70
C ILE A 64 11.44 5.65 -20.53
N LEU A 65 12.41 6.31 -19.92
CA LEU A 65 12.28 7.70 -19.47
C LEU A 65 12.28 8.70 -20.62
N GLU A 66 13.01 8.42 -21.69
CA GLU A 66 13.13 9.30 -22.86
C GLU A 66 12.12 8.98 -23.98
N ASP A 67 11.46 7.81 -23.95
CA ASP A 67 10.40 7.49 -24.94
C ASP A 67 9.11 8.29 -24.63
N PRO A 68 8.75 9.29 -25.47
CA PRO A 68 7.56 10.11 -25.24
C PRO A 68 6.24 9.33 -25.39
N SER A 69 6.28 8.15 -25.99
CA SER A 69 5.09 7.30 -26.15
C SER A 69 4.76 6.48 -24.89
N ILE A 70 5.71 6.29 -23.99
CA ILE A 70 5.46 5.67 -22.67
C ILE A 70 4.90 6.73 -21.75
N VAL A 71 3.63 6.57 -21.37
CA VAL A 71 2.90 7.58 -20.58
C VAL A 71 2.97 7.36 -19.07
N ALA A 72 3.17 6.12 -18.63
CA ALA A 72 3.23 5.77 -17.22
C ALA A 72 4.23 4.65 -16.93
N VAL A 73 4.76 4.64 -15.71
CA VAL A 73 5.75 3.67 -15.26
C VAL A 73 5.39 3.16 -13.87
N SER A 74 5.50 1.83 -13.66
CA SER A 74 5.46 1.25 -12.33
C SER A 74 6.86 1.26 -11.71
N SER A 75 6.96 1.73 -10.46
CA SER A 75 8.20 1.78 -9.69
C SER A 75 8.21 0.65 -8.65
N GLU A 76 9.02 -0.39 -8.93
CA GLU A 76 9.01 -1.67 -8.24
C GLU A 76 10.40 -2.08 -7.71
N GLY A 77 11.23 -1.10 -7.41
CA GLY A 77 12.53 -1.32 -6.77
C GLY A 77 12.39 -1.74 -5.31
N SER A 78 13.51 -2.06 -4.68
CA SER A 78 13.54 -2.26 -3.21
C SER A 78 13.16 -0.97 -2.47
N ASN A 79 12.80 -1.09 -1.20
CA ASN A 79 12.49 0.07 -0.34
C ASN A 79 13.62 1.11 -0.29
N GLN A 80 14.86 0.74 -0.62
CA GLN A 80 16.00 1.67 -0.68
C GLN A 80 16.11 2.40 -2.01
N GLU A 81 15.69 1.76 -3.11
CA GLU A 81 15.87 2.25 -4.48
C GLU A 81 14.63 2.98 -5.01
N SER A 82 13.46 2.56 -4.56
CA SER A 82 12.17 2.93 -5.17
C SER A 82 11.88 4.43 -5.16
N LEU A 83 12.28 5.18 -4.12
CA LEU A 83 12.06 6.63 -4.09
C LEU A 83 12.91 7.37 -5.14
N GLU A 84 14.16 6.93 -5.36
CA GLU A 84 15.01 7.52 -6.39
C GLU A 84 14.50 7.20 -7.80
N GLN A 85 14.08 5.96 -8.03
CA GLN A 85 13.46 5.54 -9.29
C GLN A 85 12.18 6.35 -9.57
N THR A 86 11.32 6.51 -8.56
CA THR A 86 10.09 7.31 -8.68
C THR A 86 10.39 8.78 -8.99
N GLU A 87 11.41 9.36 -8.36
CA GLU A 87 11.84 10.73 -8.65
C GLU A 87 12.28 10.90 -10.12
N GLN A 88 13.01 9.92 -10.67
CA GLN A 88 13.43 9.93 -12.08
C GLN A 88 12.23 9.83 -13.02
N ILE A 89 11.27 8.94 -12.72
CA ILE A 89 10.03 8.78 -13.49
C ILE A 89 9.25 10.09 -13.54
N VAL A 90 9.04 10.73 -12.40
CA VAL A 90 8.30 12.00 -12.31
C VAL A 90 9.07 13.12 -13.03
N LYS A 91 10.41 13.20 -12.88
CA LYS A 91 11.25 14.17 -13.64
C LYS A 91 11.12 14.02 -15.14
N ALA A 92 10.92 12.79 -15.63
CA ALA A 92 10.66 12.52 -17.04
C ALA A 92 9.23 12.86 -17.51
N GLY A 93 8.40 13.42 -16.62
CA GLY A 93 7.02 13.84 -16.95
C GLY A 93 6.04 12.67 -17.12
N LYS A 94 6.33 11.52 -16.54
CA LYS A 94 5.48 10.33 -16.67
C LYS A 94 4.60 10.14 -15.44
N HIS A 95 3.40 9.60 -15.65
CA HIS A 95 2.57 9.12 -14.56
C HIS A 95 3.26 7.94 -13.88
N VAL A 96 3.04 7.77 -12.58
CA VAL A 96 3.69 6.69 -11.83
C VAL A 96 2.72 5.91 -10.96
N PHE A 97 2.81 4.58 -11.05
CA PHE A 97 2.35 3.66 -10.02
C PHE A 97 3.53 3.34 -9.11
N TYR A 98 3.48 3.78 -7.87
CA TYR A 98 4.59 3.64 -6.93
C TYR A 98 4.22 2.64 -5.84
N ASP A 99 4.88 1.48 -5.80
CA ASP A 99 4.60 0.53 -4.73
C ASP A 99 5.12 1.05 -3.37
N LYS A 100 4.46 0.65 -2.33
CA LYS A 100 4.66 1.13 -0.95
C LYS A 100 5.87 0.44 -0.27
N PRO A 101 6.47 1.05 0.75
CA PRO A 101 6.34 2.42 1.22
C PRO A 101 7.08 3.40 0.32
N ALA A 102 6.78 4.68 0.44
CA ALA A 102 7.40 5.74 -0.36
C ALA A 102 8.83 6.11 0.11
N GLY A 103 9.66 5.09 0.40
CA GLY A 103 10.99 5.29 0.97
C GLY A 103 10.97 5.80 2.41
N ASN A 104 12.16 6.14 2.94
CA ASN A 104 12.34 6.62 4.32
C ASN A 104 12.76 8.10 4.43
N ASP A 105 12.82 8.81 3.31
CA ASP A 105 13.07 10.26 3.25
C ASP A 105 11.78 10.99 2.89
N TYR A 106 11.02 11.39 3.93
CA TYR A 106 9.76 12.10 3.74
C TYR A 106 9.91 13.41 2.97
N GLN A 107 10.96 14.20 3.23
CA GLN A 107 11.17 15.47 2.56
C GLN A 107 11.47 15.28 1.05
N ARG A 108 12.20 14.22 0.70
CA ARG A 108 12.42 13.87 -0.70
C ARG A 108 11.11 13.44 -1.37
N PHE A 109 10.31 12.61 -0.71
CA PHE A 109 9.00 12.20 -1.22
C PHE A 109 8.06 13.39 -1.41
N GLU A 110 8.01 14.32 -0.45
CA GLU A 110 7.24 15.57 -0.57
C GLU A 110 7.65 16.37 -1.82
N ARG A 111 8.95 16.54 -2.06
CA ARG A 111 9.44 17.23 -3.29
C ARG A 111 9.02 16.48 -4.57
N VAL A 112 9.04 15.15 -4.57
CA VAL A 112 8.60 14.33 -5.72
C VAL A 112 7.10 14.52 -5.98
N VAL A 113 6.28 14.52 -4.93
CA VAL A 113 4.83 14.76 -5.05
C VAL A 113 4.54 16.19 -5.55
N GLU A 114 5.24 17.20 -5.03
CA GLU A 114 5.08 18.58 -5.52
C GLU A 114 5.54 18.75 -6.98
N LEU A 115 6.57 18.05 -7.40
CA LEU A 115 6.98 18.00 -8.79
C LEU A 115 5.88 17.36 -9.67
N ALA A 116 5.33 16.22 -9.26
CA ALA A 116 4.22 15.58 -9.96
C ALA A 116 3.02 16.53 -10.07
N ARG A 117 2.66 17.21 -8.97
CA ARG A 117 1.59 18.22 -8.94
C ARG A 117 1.84 19.34 -9.95
N SER A 118 3.06 19.89 -9.99
CA SER A 118 3.41 20.99 -10.88
C SER A 118 3.39 20.64 -12.36
N GLN A 119 3.64 19.38 -12.67
CA GLN A 119 3.62 18.84 -14.04
C GLN A 119 2.25 18.29 -14.46
N GLY A 120 1.29 18.17 -13.53
CA GLY A 120 0.01 17.51 -13.79
C GLY A 120 0.14 15.99 -14.01
N THR A 121 1.22 15.37 -13.53
CA THR A 121 1.38 13.92 -13.58
C THR A 121 0.72 13.25 -12.38
N LEU A 122 0.19 12.06 -12.59
CA LEU A 122 -0.37 11.23 -11.53
C LEU A 122 0.74 10.48 -10.79
N LEU A 123 0.68 10.49 -9.48
CA LEU A 123 1.45 9.61 -8.61
C LEU A 123 0.46 8.85 -7.74
N GLN A 124 0.34 7.55 -7.96
CA GLN A 124 -0.58 6.67 -7.24
C GLN A 124 0.21 5.62 -6.47
N MET A 125 0.04 5.61 -5.15
CA MET A 125 0.69 4.61 -4.30
C MET A 125 0.00 3.25 -4.40
N GLY A 126 0.81 2.17 -4.42
CA GLY A 126 0.40 0.77 -4.56
C GLY A 126 -0.14 0.13 -3.28
N TYR A 127 -1.05 0.79 -2.55
CA TYR A 127 -1.69 0.20 -1.37
C TYR A 127 -2.77 -0.80 -1.79
N MET A 128 -2.50 -2.10 -1.67
CA MET A 128 -3.30 -3.20 -2.24
C MET A 128 -4.73 -3.31 -1.70
N PHE A 129 -5.05 -2.70 -0.55
CA PHE A 129 -6.39 -2.78 0.05
C PHE A 129 -7.33 -1.63 -0.36
N ARG A 130 -6.88 -0.69 -1.20
CA ARG A 130 -7.72 0.46 -1.63
C ARG A 130 -8.99 0.05 -2.37
N LYS A 131 -8.94 -1.05 -3.13
CA LYS A 131 -10.06 -1.61 -3.91
C LYS A 131 -10.59 -2.92 -3.34
N HIS A 132 -10.20 -3.26 -2.12
CA HIS A 132 -10.76 -4.40 -1.43
C HIS A 132 -12.18 -4.08 -0.96
N ASP A 133 -13.18 -4.88 -1.36
CA ASP A 133 -14.60 -4.61 -1.16
C ASP A 133 -14.96 -4.30 0.31
N GLY A 134 -14.40 -5.07 1.25
CA GLY A 134 -14.65 -4.85 2.68
C GLY A 134 -14.11 -3.51 3.20
N PHE A 135 -12.91 -3.11 2.80
CA PHE A 135 -12.35 -1.81 3.19
C PHE A 135 -13.11 -0.64 2.56
N GLU A 136 -13.50 -0.74 1.28
CA GLU A 136 -14.30 0.28 0.62
C GLU A 136 -15.66 0.45 1.31
N ARG A 137 -16.37 -0.64 1.63
CA ARG A 137 -17.66 -0.60 2.35
C ARG A 137 -17.52 0.04 3.73
N ILE A 138 -16.56 -0.40 4.53
CA ILE A 138 -16.33 0.13 5.88
C ILE A 138 -15.99 1.64 5.81
N ALA A 139 -15.10 2.04 4.90
CA ALA A 139 -14.76 3.44 4.72
C ALA A 139 -15.97 4.29 4.28
N ASN A 140 -16.79 3.78 3.37
CA ASN A 140 -18.01 4.45 2.94
C ASN A 140 -19.01 4.60 4.08
N TRP A 141 -19.26 3.57 4.90
CA TRP A 141 -20.12 3.67 6.07
C TRP A 141 -19.60 4.66 7.11
N ALA A 142 -18.29 4.69 7.33
CA ALA A 142 -17.67 5.64 8.25
C ALA A 142 -17.81 7.08 7.74
N LYS A 143 -17.48 7.34 6.48
CA LYS A 143 -17.45 8.70 5.90
C LYS A 143 -18.83 9.26 5.60
N SER A 144 -19.83 8.44 5.28
CA SER A 144 -21.21 8.87 5.05
C SER A 144 -21.96 9.20 6.34
N GLY A 145 -21.38 8.90 7.52
CA GLY A 145 -22.07 9.03 8.81
C GLY A 145 -23.05 7.89 9.11
N PHE A 146 -23.04 6.81 8.29
CA PHE A 146 -23.87 5.62 8.50
C PHE A 146 -23.61 4.98 9.88
N LEU A 147 -22.34 4.91 10.32
CA LEU A 147 -21.94 4.43 11.64
C LEU A 147 -22.04 5.51 12.74
N GLY A 148 -22.45 6.73 12.40
CA GLY A 148 -22.42 7.88 13.30
C GLY A 148 -21.04 8.51 13.41
N HIS A 149 -20.75 9.19 14.53
CA HIS A 149 -19.39 9.70 14.79
C HIS A 149 -18.44 8.54 15.09
N ILE A 150 -17.36 8.43 14.31
CA ILE A 150 -16.35 7.41 14.53
C ILE A 150 -15.46 7.82 15.70
N PHE A 151 -15.43 6.99 16.74
CA PHE A 151 -14.64 7.24 17.94
C PHE A 151 -13.45 6.29 18.10
N GLN A 152 -13.42 5.17 17.36
CA GLN A 152 -12.31 4.24 17.42
C GLN A 152 -12.12 3.48 16.10
N VAL A 153 -10.85 3.32 15.68
CA VAL A 153 -10.42 2.42 14.61
C VAL A 153 -9.30 1.53 15.14
N ARG A 154 -9.36 0.23 14.88
CA ARG A 154 -8.30 -0.72 15.23
C ARG A 154 -7.92 -1.53 14.01
N ALA A 155 -6.64 -1.57 13.73
CA ALA A 155 -6.08 -2.35 12.62
C ALA A 155 -4.96 -3.26 13.13
N HIS A 156 -5.16 -4.56 12.96
CA HIS A 156 -4.19 -5.59 13.28
C HIS A 156 -3.75 -6.27 11.98
N MET A 157 -2.52 -6.03 11.55
CA MET A 157 -1.98 -6.59 10.30
C MET A 157 -0.68 -7.37 10.54
N SER A 158 -0.62 -8.15 11.59
CA SER A 158 0.53 -9.01 11.84
C SER A 158 0.73 -10.03 10.72
N THR A 159 1.95 -10.50 10.59
CA THR A 159 2.36 -11.44 9.55
C THR A 159 3.32 -12.48 10.12
N TRP A 160 3.63 -13.48 9.32
CA TRP A 160 4.70 -14.41 9.61
C TRP A 160 5.84 -14.19 8.60
N LEU A 161 6.94 -13.62 9.07
CA LEU A 161 8.17 -13.49 8.31
C LEU A 161 9.20 -14.46 8.89
N PRO A 162 9.63 -15.47 8.13
CA PRO A 162 10.68 -16.36 8.57
C PRO A 162 11.96 -15.56 8.76
N GLU A 163 12.67 -15.82 9.85
CA GLU A 163 13.96 -15.20 10.10
C GLU A 163 15.10 -15.98 9.44
N LYS A 164 14.92 -17.30 9.32
CA LYS A 164 15.90 -18.20 8.72
C LYS A 164 15.27 -19.03 7.60
N ASN A 165 16.09 -19.34 6.60
CA ASN A 165 15.76 -20.36 5.60
C ASN A 165 15.92 -21.79 6.22
N PRO A 166 15.54 -22.86 5.49
CA PRO A 166 15.72 -24.22 5.96
C PRO A 166 17.16 -24.59 6.31
N GLU A 167 18.13 -23.93 5.70
CA GLU A 167 19.57 -24.10 5.92
C GLU A 167 20.08 -23.32 7.17
N GLY A 168 19.20 -22.57 7.85
CA GLY A 168 19.51 -21.81 9.06
C GLY A 168 20.14 -20.44 8.83
N GLN A 169 20.19 -19.95 7.57
CA GLN A 169 20.70 -18.61 7.25
C GLN A 169 19.63 -17.56 7.47
N LEU A 170 20.01 -16.38 8.00
CA LEU A 170 19.11 -15.24 8.18
C LEU A 170 18.58 -14.77 6.82
N ILE A 171 17.27 -14.54 6.75
CA ILE A 171 16.58 -14.05 5.56
C ILE A 171 15.50 -13.02 5.92
N GLY A 172 15.29 -12.05 5.04
CA GLY A 172 14.12 -11.17 5.02
C GLY A 172 14.06 -10.11 6.11
N ARG A 173 14.25 -10.45 7.38
CA ARG A 173 14.15 -9.50 8.49
C ARG A 173 15.32 -8.52 8.56
N GLU A 174 16.51 -8.91 8.13
CA GLU A 174 17.70 -8.03 8.12
C GLU A 174 17.46 -6.77 7.29
N GLY A 175 16.82 -6.89 6.14
CA GLY A 175 16.48 -5.74 5.29
C GLY A 175 15.57 -4.73 5.99
N LEU A 176 14.67 -5.19 6.86
CA LEU A 176 13.76 -4.33 7.62
C LEU A 176 14.44 -3.69 8.85
N ALA A 177 15.49 -4.29 9.37
CA ALA A 177 16.26 -3.75 10.50
C ALA A 177 16.96 -2.42 10.17
N HIS A 178 17.17 -2.12 8.89
CA HIS A 178 17.71 -0.83 8.43
C HIS A 178 16.71 0.33 8.56
N TYR A 179 15.42 0.04 8.73
CA TYR A 179 14.39 1.07 8.83
C TYR A 179 13.93 1.25 10.27
N GLN A 180 13.85 2.50 10.68
CA GLN A 180 13.26 2.83 11.96
C GLN A 180 11.80 2.33 12.00
N GLY A 181 11.43 1.61 13.06
CA GLY A 181 10.13 0.98 13.20
C GLY A 181 10.01 -0.42 12.56
N GLY A 182 11.06 -0.94 11.89
CA GLY A 182 11.12 -2.33 11.42
C GLY A 182 9.87 -2.76 10.64
N VAL A 183 9.09 -3.73 11.17
CA VAL A 183 7.89 -4.24 10.50
C VAL A 183 6.78 -3.20 10.33
N MET A 184 6.71 -2.16 11.19
CA MET A 184 5.77 -1.04 11.03
C MET A 184 6.08 -0.25 9.75
N PHE A 185 7.35 -0.04 9.41
CA PHE A 185 7.73 0.66 8.19
C PHE A 185 7.23 -0.09 6.93
N ASP A 186 7.38 -1.40 6.90
CA ASP A 186 7.01 -2.20 5.72
C ASP A 186 5.49 -2.39 5.57
N LEU A 187 4.80 -2.72 6.65
CA LEU A 187 3.39 -3.12 6.60
C LEU A 187 2.42 -2.04 7.10
N GLY A 188 2.86 -1.13 7.96
CA GLY A 188 2.01 -0.13 8.59
C GLY A 188 1.28 0.78 7.60
N GLY A 189 1.91 1.11 6.49
CA GLY A 189 1.33 1.94 5.44
C GLY A 189 0.00 1.41 4.90
N HIS A 190 -0.18 0.10 4.80
CA HIS A 190 -1.44 -0.49 4.33
C HIS A 190 -2.63 -0.15 5.25
N MET A 191 -2.40 -0.21 6.55
CA MET A 191 -3.47 0.09 7.52
C MET A 191 -3.62 1.60 7.73
N LEU A 192 -2.51 2.34 7.69
CA LEU A 192 -2.53 3.80 7.80
C LEU A 192 -3.24 4.45 6.62
N ASP A 193 -3.13 3.91 5.41
CA ASP A 193 -3.92 4.36 4.26
C ASP A 193 -5.43 4.34 4.56
N GLN A 194 -5.93 3.28 5.20
CA GLN A 194 -7.34 3.15 5.56
C GLN A 194 -7.72 4.03 6.75
N VAL A 195 -6.87 4.09 7.79
CA VAL A 195 -7.10 4.94 8.97
C VAL A 195 -7.15 6.41 8.57
N VAL A 196 -6.16 6.87 7.79
CA VAL A 196 -6.09 8.26 7.28
C VAL A 196 -7.27 8.56 6.35
N TRP A 197 -7.72 7.58 5.54
CA TRP A 197 -8.88 7.75 4.67
C TRP A 197 -10.19 7.98 5.45
N ILE A 198 -10.30 7.38 6.64
CA ILE A 198 -11.49 7.51 7.51
C ILE A 198 -11.38 8.74 8.43
N LEU A 199 -10.23 8.95 9.08
CA LEU A 199 -10.09 9.92 10.18
C LEU A 199 -9.26 11.16 9.83
N GLY A 200 -8.54 11.14 8.69
CA GLY A 200 -7.66 12.24 8.31
C GLY A 200 -6.35 12.28 9.09
N ARG A 201 -5.82 13.48 9.33
CA ARG A 201 -4.54 13.73 10.01
C ARG A 201 -4.65 13.51 11.52
N PRO A 202 -3.81 12.65 12.13
CA PRO A 202 -3.77 12.51 13.59
C PRO A 202 -3.11 13.74 14.24
N ASN A 203 -3.65 14.16 15.39
CA ASN A 203 -3.08 15.25 16.18
C ASN A 203 -1.75 14.84 16.81
N LYS A 204 -1.66 13.58 17.28
CA LYS A 204 -0.47 13.02 17.93
C LYS A 204 -0.32 11.55 17.59
N VAL A 205 0.93 11.09 17.51
CA VAL A 205 1.28 9.68 17.30
C VAL A 205 2.20 9.23 18.44
N THR A 206 1.80 8.14 19.10
CA THR A 206 2.60 7.47 20.12
C THR A 206 2.93 6.05 19.63
N ARG A 207 4.16 5.62 19.77
CA ARG A 207 4.67 4.35 19.24
C ARG A 207 5.30 3.50 20.32
N PHE A 208 5.19 2.19 20.17
CA PHE A 208 5.80 1.18 21.02
C PHE A 208 6.46 0.14 20.12
N PHE A 209 7.74 -0.10 20.35
CA PHE A 209 8.55 -1.04 19.58
C PHE A 209 9.27 -2.00 20.49
N GLN A 210 9.29 -3.26 20.08
CA GLN A 210 10.03 -4.32 20.73
C GLN A 210 10.71 -5.20 19.67
N ASN A 211 11.89 -5.68 19.98
CA ASN A 211 12.43 -6.90 19.41
C ASN A 211 12.02 -8.03 20.34
N SER A 212 11.00 -8.79 19.94
CA SER A 212 10.43 -9.86 20.78
C SER A 212 11.01 -11.24 20.48
N ALA A 213 11.44 -11.47 19.23
CA ALA A 213 11.84 -12.79 18.78
C ALA A 213 12.92 -12.80 17.68
N SER A 214 13.32 -11.66 17.12
CA SER A 214 14.31 -11.62 16.07
C SER A 214 15.73 -11.74 16.65
N GLU A 215 16.57 -12.57 16.00
CA GLU A 215 18.02 -12.62 16.27
C GLU A 215 18.74 -11.36 15.75
N THR A 216 18.16 -10.67 14.79
CA THR A 216 18.65 -9.37 14.31
C THR A 216 18.27 -8.30 15.33
N ARG A 217 19.24 -7.85 16.12
CA ARG A 217 19.05 -7.01 17.32
C ARG A 217 18.30 -5.71 17.04
N GLU A 218 18.55 -5.08 15.90
CA GLU A 218 17.99 -3.82 15.48
C GLU A 218 16.57 -3.96 14.90
N MET A 219 16.11 -5.19 14.67
CA MET A 219 14.79 -5.46 14.11
C MET A 219 13.69 -5.18 15.11
N MET A 220 12.84 -4.21 14.83
CA MET A 220 11.57 -4.02 15.55
C MET A 220 10.53 -4.95 14.93
N ASP A 221 10.33 -6.11 15.54
CA ASP A 221 9.47 -7.18 15.03
C ASP A 221 8.10 -7.25 15.68
N ASN A 222 7.86 -6.42 16.71
CA ASN A 222 6.59 -6.27 17.40
C ASN A 222 6.35 -4.77 17.66
N THR A 223 5.33 -4.22 17.00
CA THR A 223 5.14 -2.77 16.92
C THR A 223 3.69 -2.38 17.13
N LEU A 224 3.44 -1.26 17.81
CA LEU A 224 2.13 -0.65 18.01
C LEU A 224 2.23 0.87 17.82
N GLY A 225 1.39 1.41 16.95
CA GLY A 225 1.12 2.84 16.81
C GLY A 225 -0.24 3.20 17.42
N VAL A 226 -0.27 4.27 18.20
CA VAL A 226 -1.50 4.89 18.72
C VAL A 226 -1.63 6.29 18.13
N PHE A 227 -2.76 6.57 17.48
CA PHE A 227 -3.03 7.80 16.74
C PHE A 227 -4.20 8.52 17.41
N GLU A 228 -3.92 9.72 17.95
CA GLU A 228 -4.91 10.54 18.65
C GLU A 228 -5.53 11.56 17.69
N TYR A 229 -6.85 11.61 17.66
CA TYR A 229 -7.66 12.56 16.89
C TYR A 229 -8.60 13.33 17.83
N THR A 230 -9.16 14.43 17.37
CA THR A 230 -10.24 15.09 18.10
C THR A 230 -11.49 14.22 18.10
N GLY A 231 -11.77 13.58 19.25
CA GLY A 231 -12.93 12.72 19.43
C GLY A 231 -12.75 11.27 18.96
N ALA A 232 -11.54 10.86 18.54
CA ALA A 232 -11.26 9.48 18.15
C ALA A 232 -9.85 9.03 18.51
N ILE A 233 -9.67 7.71 18.62
CA ILE A 233 -8.37 7.07 18.74
C ILE A 233 -8.28 5.96 17.69
N ALA A 234 -7.15 5.86 16.99
CA ALA A 234 -6.84 4.70 16.18
C ALA A 234 -5.61 3.96 16.70
N THR A 235 -5.57 2.64 16.48
CA THR A 235 -4.40 1.80 16.74
C THR A 235 -4.06 0.98 15.51
N VAL A 236 -2.76 0.86 15.23
CA VAL A 236 -2.21 -0.06 14.23
C VAL A 236 -1.15 -0.89 14.92
N ASP A 237 -1.35 -2.20 14.98
CA ASP A 237 -0.38 -3.12 15.54
C ASP A 237 0.06 -4.18 14.53
N ILE A 238 1.36 -4.45 14.53
CA ILE A 238 2.00 -5.35 13.57
C ILE A 238 3.10 -6.12 14.27
N ALA A 239 3.03 -7.44 14.19
CA ALA A 239 4.12 -8.34 14.60
C ALA A 239 4.56 -9.21 13.41
N ALA A 240 5.84 -9.59 13.41
CA ALA A 240 6.43 -10.41 12.35
C ALA A 240 6.32 -11.93 12.59
N MET A 241 5.78 -12.35 13.73
CA MET A 241 5.83 -13.75 14.22
C MET A 241 4.45 -14.38 14.40
N GLU A 242 3.39 -13.77 13.91
CA GLU A 242 2.05 -14.32 14.09
C GLU A 242 1.90 -15.68 13.40
N THR A 243 1.41 -16.67 14.15
CA THR A 243 1.16 -18.02 13.62
C THR A 243 0.06 -18.00 12.56
N LYS A 244 0.20 -18.83 11.55
CA LYS A 244 -0.82 -19.00 10.51
C LYS A 244 -1.94 -19.93 10.96
N PRO A 245 -3.24 -19.67 10.61
CA PRO A 245 -3.72 -18.49 9.87
C PRO A 245 -3.67 -17.23 10.74
N MET A 246 -3.24 -16.11 10.15
CA MET A 246 -3.14 -14.84 10.83
C MET A 246 -4.52 -14.21 11.05
N ALA A 247 -4.75 -13.54 12.20
CA ALA A 247 -6.04 -12.97 12.55
C ALA A 247 -6.44 -11.80 11.65
N ARG A 248 -5.51 -10.92 11.32
CA ARG A 248 -5.71 -9.77 10.41
C ARG A 248 -7.07 -9.09 10.55
N ARG A 249 -7.19 -8.15 11.48
CA ARG A 249 -8.46 -7.50 11.80
C ARG A 249 -8.47 -6.03 11.41
N PHE A 250 -9.63 -5.58 10.96
CA PHE A 250 -9.94 -4.16 10.79
C PHE A 250 -11.30 -3.86 11.41
N GLU A 251 -11.31 -2.95 12.39
CA GLU A 251 -12.46 -2.66 13.23
C GLU A 251 -12.72 -1.14 13.25
N VAL A 252 -13.95 -0.74 12.98
CA VAL A 252 -14.40 0.65 13.03
C VAL A 252 -15.61 0.75 13.93
N TYR A 253 -15.54 1.63 14.93
CA TYR A 253 -16.58 1.85 15.92
C TYR A 253 -17.10 3.28 15.85
N GLY A 254 -18.39 3.41 15.62
CA GLY A 254 -19.11 4.67 15.62
C GLY A 254 -20.25 4.68 16.62
N THR A 255 -20.82 5.87 16.86
CA THR A 255 -21.88 6.06 17.85
C THR A 255 -23.22 5.44 17.48
N LYS A 256 -23.42 5.01 16.23
CA LYS A 256 -24.65 4.36 15.74
C LYS A 256 -24.43 2.91 15.32
N GLY A 257 -23.18 2.46 15.26
CA GLY A 257 -22.86 1.11 14.86
C GLY A 257 -21.37 0.86 14.73
N SER A 258 -21.01 -0.40 14.49
CA SER A 258 -19.64 -0.84 14.29
C SER A 258 -19.54 -1.81 13.12
N ALA A 259 -18.38 -1.81 12.46
CA ALA A 259 -18.06 -2.74 11.37
C ALA A 259 -16.73 -3.43 11.69
N ILE A 260 -16.72 -4.76 11.67
CA ILE A 260 -15.56 -5.58 12.01
C ILE A 260 -15.34 -6.61 10.91
N MET A 261 -14.13 -6.64 10.39
CA MET A 261 -13.69 -7.61 9.39
C MET A 261 -12.53 -8.43 9.97
N GLU A 262 -12.75 -9.75 10.13
CA GLU A 262 -11.78 -10.68 10.71
C GLU A 262 -12.00 -12.09 10.15
N PRO A 263 -11.00 -12.68 9.44
CA PRO A 263 -9.86 -11.95 8.91
C PRO A 263 -10.28 -11.01 7.78
N PHE A 264 -9.45 -9.97 7.52
CA PHE A 264 -9.62 -9.18 6.29
C PHE A 264 -8.84 -9.79 5.11
N GLU A 265 -8.09 -10.87 5.33
CA GLU A 265 -7.36 -11.57 4.28
C GLU A 265 -7.06 -13.04 4.69
N PRO A 266 -7.69 -14.04 4.02
CA PRO A 266 -8.81 -13.84 3.09
C PRO A 266 -10.06 -13.35 3.80
N ALA A 267 -10.82 -12.45 3.16
CA ALA A 267 -12.01 -11.86 3.76
C ALA A 267 -13.28 -12.43 3.13
N ASP A 268 -14.21 -12.89 3.96
CA ASP A 268 -15.50 -13.41 3.52
C ASP A 268 -16.65 -12.49 3.91
N THR A 269 -16.57 -11.86 5.08
CA THR A 269 -17.69 -11.11 5.65
C THR A 269 -17.23 -9.91 6.48
N ILE A 270 -18.14 -8.96 6.62
CA ILE A 270 -18.08 -7.91 7.63
C ILE A 270 -19.20 -8.19 8.64
N ARG A 271 -18.89 -8.18 9.93
CA ARG A 271 -19.86 -8.13 11.00
C ARG A 271 -20.23 -6.66 11.24
N LEU A 272 -21.40 -6.26 10.73
CA LEU A 272 -21.98 -4.94 10.91
C LEU A 272 -22.96 -4.99 12.07
N THR A 273 -22.78 -4.17 13.10
CA THR A 273 -23.72 -4.05 14.23
C THR A 273 -24.30 -2.65 14.23
N LEU A 274 -25.60 -2.52 14.27
CA LEU A 274 -26.33 -1.24 14.27
C LEU A 274 -27.20 -1.09 15.50
N GLU A 275 -27.32 0.15 16.00
CA GLU A 275 -28.22 0.50 17.09
C GLU A 275 -29.69 0.49 16.63
N GLN A 276 -29.96 0.89 15.40
CA GLN A 276 -31.27 1.00 14.79
C GLN A 276 -31.24 0.52 13.34
N ASP A 277 -32.41 0.22 12.78
CA ASP A 277 -32.53 -0.09 11.35
C ASP A 277 -31.98 1.08 10.51
N HIS A 278 -31.18 0.77 9.49
CA HIS A 278 -30.62 1.76 8.59
C HIS A 278 -30.39 1.21 7.19
N GLY A 279 -31.06 1.76 6.19
CA GLY A 279 -31.04 1.26 4.82
C GLY A 279 -31.54 -0.18 4.74
N ASP A 280 -30.77 -1.06 4.14
CA ASP A 280 -31.08 -2.48 3.99
C ASP A 280 -30.70 -3.34 5.21
N TYR A 281 -30.20 -2.73 6.28
CA TYR A 281 -29.71 -3.43 7.46
C TYR A 281 -30.62 -3.19 8.67
N THR A 282 -30.81 -4.25 9.47
CA THR A 282 -31.63 -4.18 10.70
C THR A 282 -30.79 -3.85 11.93
N ALA A 283 -31.44 -3.38 12.97
CA ALA A 283 -30.84 -3.25 14.29
C ALA A 283 -30.23 -4.57 14.77
N GLY A 284 -29.13 -4.51 15.51
CA GLY A 284 -28.38 -5.68 15.93
C GLY A 284 -27.30 -6.09 14.91
N VAL A 285 -27.01 -7.39 14.85
CA VAL A 285 -25.88 -7.95 14.06
C VAL A 285 -26.35 -8.35 12.67
N ASN A 286 -25.67 -7.79 11.67
CA ASN A 286 -25.79 -8.18 10.26
C ASN A 286 -24.47 -8.77 9.78
N ILE A 287 -24.52 -9.87 9.03
CA ILE A 287 -23.35 -10.48 8.37
C ILE A 287 -23.39 -10.08 6.90
N VAL A 288 -22.47 -9.19 6.51
CA VAL A 288 -22.41 -8.67 5.16
C VAL A 288 -21.33 -9.42 4.38
N LYS A 289 -21.71 -10.08 3.30
CA LYS A 289 -20.76 -10.79 2.42
C LYS A 289 -19.91 -9.78 1.65
N ILE A 290 -18.66 -10.13 1.44
CA ILE A 290 -17.66 -9.36 0.69
C ILE A 290 -17.36 -10.09 -0.61
N GLU A 291 -17.11 -9.34 -1.68
CA GLU A 291 -16.62 -9.87 -2.94
C GLU A 291 -15.10 -10.07 -2.86
N ASP A 292 -14.64 -11.23 -3.31
CA ASP A 292 -13.21 -11.45 -3.54
C ASP A 292 -12.78 -10.70 -4.80
N ARG A 293 -11.84 -9.78 -4.66
CA ARG A 293 -11.28 -8.98 -5.75
C ARG A 293 -9.78 -9.22 -5.83
N ALA A 294 -9.31 -9.49 -7.03
CA ALA A 294 -7.88 -9.67 -7.27
C ALA A 294 -7.09 -8.39 -6.95
N ARG A 295 -5.98 -8.56 -6.25
CA ARG A 295 -5.11 -7.44 -5.87
C ARG A 295 -4.64 -6.69 -7.12
N TYR A 296 -4.55 -5.37 -7.01
CA TYR A 296 -4.06 -4.42 -8.03
C TYR A 296 -4.94 -4.26 -9.28
N VAL A 297 -5.78 -5.21 -9.67
CA VAL A 297 -6.57 -5.15 -10.91
C VAL A 297 -7.42 -3.87 -10.95
N ASP A 298 -8.29 -3.67 -9.97
CA ASP A 298 -9.16 -2.48 -9.93
C ASP A 298 -8.39 -1.19 -9.63
N THR A 299 -7.29 -1.28 -8.87
CA THR A 299 -6.42 -0.14 -8.57
C THR A 299 -5.70 0.34 -9.83
N PHE A 300 -5.25 -0.60 -10.66
CA PHE A 300 -4.60 -0.30 -11.93
C PHE A 300 -5.61 0.21 -12.98
N ALA A 301 -6.80 -0.40 -13.01
CA ALA A 301 -7.90 0.08 -13.86
C ALA A 301 -8.31 1.52 -13.49
N GLU A 302 -8.27 1.90 -12.22
CA GLU A 302 -8.46 3.29 -11.79
C GLU A 302 -7.37 4.20 -12.36
N LEU A 303 -6.09 3.83 -12.23
CA LEU A 303 -4.98 4.61 -12.81
C LEU A 303 -5.17 4.83 -14.32
N VAL A 304 -5.54 3.79 -15.07
CA VAL A 304 -5.79 3.87 -16.52
C VAL A 304 -6.90 4.88 -16.82
N ARG A 305 -8.04 4.82 -16.11
CA ARG A 305 -9.12 5.79 -16.27
C ARG A 305 -8.71 7.22 -15.92
N ASN A 306 -7.92 7.38 -14.87
CA ASN A 306 -7.42 8.69 -14.45
C ASN A 306 -6.46 9.28 -15.49
N ILE A 307 -5.56 8.48 -16.08
CA ILE A 307 -4.66 8.92 -17.16
C ILE A 307 -5.48 9.36 -18.39
N ARG A 308 -6.58 8.69 -18.67
CA ARG A 308 -7.50 9.05 -19.77
C ARG A 308 -8.38 10.26 -19.47
N GLY A 309 -8.38 10.79 -18.25
CA GLY A 309 -9.26 11.86 -17.81
C GLY A 309 -10.74 11.43 -17.68
N GLU A 310 -11.01 10.15 -17.57
CA GLU A 310 -12.35 9.58 -17.40
C GLU A 310 -12.85 9.65 -15.95
N SER A 311 -11.93 9.75 -15.00
CA SER A 311 -12.23 9.93 -13.59
C SER A 311 -11.08 10.67 -12.86
N GLU A 312 -11.42 11.30 -11.76
CA GLU A 312 -10.41 11.86 -10.84
C GLU A 312 -9.87 10.77 -9.91
N PRO A 313 -8.61 10.87 -9.49
CA PRO A 313 -8.05 9.95 -8.50
C PRO A 313 -8.85 9.95 -7.20
N LEU A 314 -9.24 8.78 -6.73
CA LEU A 314 -9.95 8.63 -5.46
C LEU A 314 -9.09 9.07 -4.27
N ARG A 315 -7.79 8.89 -4.38
CA ARG A 315 -6.79 9.37 -3.42
C ARG A 315 -5.99 10.50 -4.04
N SER A 316 -6.07 11.68 -3.43
CA SER A 316 -5.31 12.86 -3.88
C SER A 316 -3.84 12.76 -3.52
N LEU A 317 -2.99 13.56 -4.15
CA LEU A 317 -1.58 13.70 -3.75
C LEU A 317 -1.42 14.12 -2.28
N ASP A 318 -2.34 14.90 -1.73
CA ASP A 318 -2.34 15.27 -0.30
C ASP A 318 -2.62 14.06 0.59
N HIS A 319 -3.45 13.12 0.13
CA HIS A 319 -3.67 11.86 0.84
C HIS A 319 -2.40 11.00 0.82
N GLU A 320 -1.72 10.89 -0.32
CA GLU A 320 -0.47 10.13 -0.43
C GLU A 320 0.61 10.69 0.52
N LEU A 321 0.76 12.01 0.56
CA LEU A 321 1.66 12.69 1.50
C LEU A 321 1.26 12.43 2.95
N LEU A 322 -0.02 12.53 3.28
CA LEU A 322 -0.50 12.34 4.64
C LEU A 322 -0.30 10.92 5.15
N VAL A 323 -0.51 9.91 4.30
CA VAL A 323 -0.25 8.51 4.65
C VAL A 323 1.23 8.31 4.94
N GLN A 324 2.12 8.80 4.07
CA GLN A 324 3.56 8.68 4.28
C GLN A 324 4.04 9.46 5.51
N GLU A 325 3.55 10.69 5.73
CA GLU A 325 3.85 11.47 6.95
C GLU A 325 3.44 10.70 8.20
N THR A 326 2.21 10.15 8.19
CA THR A 326 1.70 9.39 9.33
C THR A 326 2.53 8.13 9.59
N LEU A 327 2.98 7.45 8.52
CA LEU A 327 3.89 6.31 8.62
C LEU A 327 5.24 6.73 9.22
N MET A 328 5.83 7.83 8.75
CA MET A 328 7.11 8.33 9.28
C MET A 328 7.02 8.76 10.75
N ARG A 329 5.88 9.31 11.15
CA ARG A 329 5.60 9.58 12.58
C ARG A 329 5.43 8.29 13.38
N ALA A 330 4.73 7.30 12.83
CA ALA A 330 4.53 5.99 13.46
C ALA A 330 5.83 5.19 13.58
N THR A 331 6.78 5.34 12.66
CA THR A 331 8.11 4.72 12.76
C THR A 331 9.10 5.53 13.61
N GLY A 332 8.80 6.79 13.89
CA GLY A 332 9.69 7.70 14.64
C GLY A 332 10.71 8.43 13.79
N SER A 333 10.64 8.30 12.48
CA SER A 333 11.50 9.02 11.54
C SER A 333 11.12 10.51 11.41
N LEU A 334 9.88 10.86 11.78
CA LEU A 334 9.41 12.22 12.01
C LEU A 334 8.94 12.39 13.45
N GLY A 335 8.89 13.65 13.93
CA GLY A 335 8.35 14.00 15.25
C GLY A 335 6.91 13.48 15.43
N GLY A 336 6.58 13.01 16.63
CA GLY A 336 5.27 12.45 16.98
C GLY A 336 4.15 13.49 17.18
#